data_11bdd4eb0bd6a6f92426fab9c1cc02a3
#
_entry.id   11bdd4eb0bd6a6f92426fab9c1cc02a3
#
_cell.length_a   1.000
_cell.length_b   1.000
_cell.length_c   1.000
_cell.angle_alpha   90.00
_cell.angle_beta   90.00
_cell.angle_gamma   90.00
#
_symmetry.space_group_name_H-M   'P 1'
#
loop_
_entity.id
_entity.type
_entity.pdbx_description
1 polymer ?
#
loop_
_entity_poly.entity_id
_entity_poly.type
_entity_poly.pdbx_seq_one_letter_code
_entity_poly.pdbx_strand_id
1 'polypeptide(L)'
;MPSKPVLSDTDKENIRKRLKELCEECWITQGYKKTSIKSLCEKAGISVGTFYTLYSTKEDLFFETIETIQRRLEEKIFAINRDRRTKDGFAESMKELFKEYDSKPFLYNVNTPDFQSFITKLPEETIKKVKFDSFDFFRQAVHAASLELKMEESKAYGILSALLSTINAKETLSVTCDYFVVFEFMVDSLVADIFK
;
A
#
# COMPACT_ATOMS: atom_id res chain seq x y z
N MET A 1 16.91 42.22 8.12
CA MET A 1 16.09 41.02 8.43
C MET A 1 16.96 39.80 8.18
N PRO A 2 17.15 38.89 9.14
CA PRO A 2 17.93 37.69 8.84
C PRO A 2 17.21 36.89 7.74
N SER A 3 17.92 36.57 6.68
CA SER A 3 17.45 35.68 5.60
C SER A 3 17.10 34.34 6.26
N LYS A 4 15.89 33.79 5.97
CA LYS A 4 15.57 32.43 6.38
C LYS A 4 16.67 31.49 5.86
N PRO A 5 17.21 30.59 6.69
CA PRO A 5 18.20 29.63 6.22
C PRO A 5 17.62 28.84 5.05
N VAL A 6 18.35 28.85 3.94
CA VAL A 6 18.00 28.03 2.78
C VAL A 6 18.16 26.57 3.19
N LEU A 7 17.09 25.78 3.13
CA LEU A 7 17.11 24.35 3.45
C LEU A 7 18.08 23.65 2.50
N SER A 8 19.02 22.89 3.06
CA SER A 8 19.86 22.01 2.25
C SER A 8 19.02 20.91 1.59
N ASP A 9 19.55 20.24 0.56
CA ASP A 9 18.82 19.15 -0.09
C ASP A 9 18.64 17.96 0.86
N THR A 10 19.58 17.72 1.76
CA THR A 10 19.46 16.72 2.85
C THR A 10 18.34 17.09 3.82
N ASP A 11 18.19 18.36 4.20
CA ASP A 11 17.09 18.81 5.06
C ASP A 11 15.74 18.61 4.38
N LYS A 12 15.64 18.96 3.09
CA LYS A 12 14.42 18.76 2.30
C LYS A 12 14.02 17.28 2.26
N GLU A 13 14.98 16.39 2.02
CA GLU A 13 14.72 14.94 1.96
C GLU A 13 14.26 14.39 3.32
N ASN A 14 14.90 14.79 4.40
CA ASN A 14 14.50 14.42 5.76
C ASN A 14 13.08 14.90 6.09
N ILE A 15 12.74 16.13 5.71
CA ILE A 15 11.41 16.70 5.91
C ILE A 15 10.38 15.94 5.04
N ARG A 16 10.68 15.65 3.78
CA ARG A 16 9.81 14.86 2.90
C ARG A 16 9.52 13.48 3.50
N LYS A 17 10.56 12.78 3.96
CA LYS A 17 10.42 11.50 4.63
C LYS A 17 9.48 11.59 5.83
N ARG A 18 9.73 12.58 6.71
CA ARG A 18 8.90 12.78 7.90
C ARG A 18 7.45 13.12 7.57
N LEU A 19 7.22 13.96 6.57
CA LEU A 19 5.87 14.30 6.10
C LEU A 19 5.12 13.08 5.54
N LYS A 20 5.80 12.19 4.80
CA LYS A 20 5.20 10.94 4.29
C LYS A 20 4.82 9.99 5.43
N GLU A 21 5.69 9.81 6.42
CA GLU A 21 5.38 9.00 7.61
C GLU A 21 4.13 9.51 8.35
N LEU A 22 4.07 10.82 8.60
CA LEU A 22 2.92 11.46 9.25
C LEU A 22 1.66 11.42 8.38
N CYS A 23 1.81 11.54 7.06
CA CYS A 23 0.70 11.44 6.12
C CYS A 23 0.11 10.03 6.14
N GLU A 24 0.94 8.98 6.11
CA GLU A 24 0.51 7.57 6.23
C GLU A 24 -0.24 7.35 7.55
N GLU A 25 0.32 7.77 8.69
CA GLU A 25 -0.33 7.68 10.00
C GLU A 25 -1.69 8.39 10.03
N CYS A 26 -1.76 9.62 9.51
CA CYS A 26 -3.01 10.37 9.45
C CYS A 26 -4.03 9.74 8.51
N TRP A 27 -3.59 9.17 7.38
CA TRP A 27 -4.49 8.49 6.45
C TRP A 27 -5.13 7.25 7.07
N ILE A 28 -4.34 6.46 7.80
CA ILE A 28 -4.84 5.27 8.52
C ILE A 28 -5.85 5.67 9.61
N THR A 29 -5.54 6.71 10.38
CA THR A 29 -6.30 7.02 11.61
C THR A 29 -7.53 7.89 11.39
N GLN A 30 -7.49 8.83 10.44
CA GLN A 30 -8.57 9.82 10.25
C GLN A 30 -8.99 10.04 8.80
N GLY A 31 -8.24 9.48 7.85
CA GLY A 31 -8.51 9.60 6.43
C GLY A 31 -7.99 10.89 5.78
N TYR A 32 -8.06 10.91 4.44
CA TYR A 32 -7.62 12.05 3.62
C TYR A 32 -8.38 13.34 3.94
N LYS A 33 -9.72 13.28 4.03
CA LYS A 33 -10.56 14.47 4.22
C LYS A 33 -10.23 15.23 5.49
N LYS A 34 -10.01 14.51 6.59
CA LYS A 34 -9.76 15.12 7.92
C LYS A 34 -8.31 15.52 8.12
N THR A 35 -7.39 15.06 7.29
CA THR A 35 -5.97 15.44 7.36
C THR A 35 -5.77 16.83 6.75
N SER A 36 -5.21 17.77 7.50
CA SER A 36 -4.89 19.12 7.03
C SER A 36 -3.40 19.36 6.92
N ILE A 37 -2.98 20.22 5.97
CA ILE A 37 -1.58 20.64 5.83
C ILE A 37 -1.09 21.26 7.14
N LYS A 38 -1.91 22.08 7.81
CA LYS A 38 -1.55 22.73 9.07
C LYS A 38 -1.19 21.70 10.14
N SER A 39 -2.03 20.69 10.34
CA SER A 39 -1.79 19.62 11.31
C SER A 39 -0.53 18.80 10.98
N LEU A 40 -0.31 18.49 9.71
CA LEU A 40 0.92 17.79 9.27
C LEU A 40 2.17 18.62 9.55
N CYS A 41 2.15 19.92 9.26
CA CYS A 41 3.25 20.83 9.54
C CYS A 41 3.55 20.96 11.04
N GLU A 42 2.52 21.07 11.88
CA GLU A 42 2.64 21.11 13.33
C GLU A 42 3.32 19.83 13.87
N LYS A 43 2.86 18.66 13.43
CA LYS A 43 3.45 17.37 13.80
C LYS A 43 4.88 17.17 13.26
N ALA A 44 5.19 17.74 12.10
CA ALA A 44 6.53 17.68 11.51
C ALA A 44 7.49 18.73 12.05
N GLY A 45 7.01 19.69 12.85
CA GLY A 45 7.83 20.79 13.39
C GLY A 45 8.28 21.79 12.32
N ILE A 46 7.50 22.00 11.25
CA ILE A 46 7.81 22.88 10.14
C ILE A 46 6.74 23.98 9.95
N SER A 47 7.09 25.05 9.25
CA SER A 47 6.10 26.05 8.85
C SER A 47 5.30 25.57 7.63
N VAL A 48 4.07 26.09 7.47
CA VAL A 48 3.25 25.87 6.26
C VAL A 48 3.97 26.40 5.01
N GLY A 49 4.75 27.49 5.13
CA GLY A 49 5.58 27.99 4.04
C GLY A 49 6.66 26.97 3.62
N THR A 50 7.27 26.26 4.57
CA THR A 50 8.22 25.17 4.30
C THR A 50 7.55 24.02 3.56
N PHE A 51 6.33 23.64 3.94
CA PHE A 51 5.55 22.63 3.21
C PHE A 51 5.43 22.98 1.73
N TYR A 52 5.00 24.21 1.41
CA TYR A 52 4.81 24.64 0.02
C TYR A 52 6.12 24.81 -0.79
N THR A 53 7.29 24.76 -0.15
CA THR A 53 8.57 24.63 -0.89
C THR A 53 8.86 23.19 -1.34
N LEU A 54 8.15 22.21 -0.76
CA LEU A 54 8.35 20.77 -1.01
C LEU A 54 7.22 20.16 -1.83
N TYR A 55 5.98 20.58 -1.59
CA TYR A 55 4.77 20.06 -2.22
C TYR A 55 3.87 21.22 -2.64
N SER A 56 3.38 21.21 -3.88
CA SER A 56 2.48 22.25 -4.37
C SER A 56 1.08 22.12 -3.74
N THR A 57 0.64 20.90 -3.48
CA THR A 57 -0.68 20.58 -2.93
C THR A 57 -0.60 19.52 -1.83
N LYS A 58 -1.69 19.37 -1.08
CA LYS A 58 -1.85 18.23 -0.16
C LYS A 58 -1.87 16.92 -0.92
N GLU A 59 -2.48 16.93 -2.07
CA GLU A 59 -2.64 15.78 -2.95
C GLU A 59 -1.31 15.25 -3.45
N ASP A 60 -0.33 16.11 -3.72
CA ASP A 60 1.03 15.70 -4.11
C ASP A 60 1.72 14.90 -3.00
N LEU A 61 1.57 15.34 -1.74
CA LEU A 61 2.09 14.58 -0.60
C LEU A 61 1.40 13.21 -0.45
N PHE A 62 0.07 13.16 -0.57
CA PHE A 62 -0.69 11.91 -0.47
C PHE A 62 -0.35 10.95 -1.60
N PHE A 63 -0.16 11.46 -2.81
CA PHE A 63 0.28 10.68 -3.96
C PHE A 63 1.68 10.09 -3.73
N GLU A 64 2.67 10.90 -3.35
CA GLU A 64 4.02 10.40 -3.07
C GLU A 64 4.04 9.43 -1.88
N THR A 65 3.11 9.59 -0.93
CA THR A 65 2.96 8.66 0.20
C THR A 65 2.46 7.29 -0.27
N ILE A 66 1.42 7.23 -1.11
CA ILE A 66 0.90 5.94 -1.61
C ILE A 66 1.94 5.22 -2.48
N GLU A 67 2.67 5.95 -3.34
CA GLU A 67 3.77 5.37 -4.13
C GLU A 67 4.87 4.78 -3.22
N THR A 68 5.19 5.48 -2.13
CA THR A 68 6.20 5.01 -1.16
C THR A 68 5.73 3.74 -0.44
N ILE A 69 4.43 3.66 -0.07
CA ILE A 69 3.85 2.49 0.58
C ILE A 69 3.83 1.30 -0.39
N GLN A 70 3.36 1.50 -1.62
CA GLN A 70 3.30 0.46 -2.66
C GLN A 70 4.69 -0.12 -2.93
N ARG A 71 5.69 0.73 -3.16
CA ARG A 71 7.08 0.27 -3.38
C ARG A 71 7.63 -0.52 -2.20
N ARG A 72 7.43 -0.05 -0.96
CA ARG A 72 7.86 -0.75 0.26
C ARG A 72 7.19 -2.12 0.39
N LEU A 73 5.92 -2.21 0.03
CA LEU A 73 5.17 -3.47 0.02
C LEU A 73 5.70 -4.42 -1.05
N GLU A 74 5.93 -3.95 -2.28
CA GLU A 74 6.54 -4.74 -3.36
C GLU A 74 7.89 -5.29 -2.95
N GLU A 75 8.77 -4.44 -2.44
CA GLU A 75 10.10 -4.83 -1.97
C GLU A 75 10.02 -5.93 -0.89
N LYS A 76 9.11 -5.79 0.08
CA LYS A 76 8.88 -6.77 1.16
C LYS A 76 8.41 -8.11 0.59
N ILE A 77 7.38 -8.10 -0.26
CA ILE A 77 6.81 -9.32 -0.86
C ILE A 77 7.83 -10.03 -1.74
N PHE A 78 8.55 -9.30 -2.58
CA PHE A 78 9.57 -9.90 -3.44
C PHE A 78 10.77 -10.41 -2.64
N ALA A 79 11.15 -9.78 -1.53
CA ALA A 79 12.20 -10.28 -0.65
C ALA A 79 11.82 -11.65 -0.05
N ILE A 80 10.62 -11.76 0.54
CA ILE A 80 10.12 -13.03 1.10
C ILE A 80 10.17 -14.14 0.04
N ASN A 81 9.66 -13.85 -1.17
CA ASN A 81 9.61 -14.81 -2.26
C ASN A 81 11.00 -15.21 -2.77
N ARG A 82 11.95 -14.29 -2.86
CA ARG A 82 13.35 -14.61 -3.25
C ARG A 82 14.08 -15.43 -2.22
N ASP A 83 13.84 -15.14 -0.95
CA ASP A 83 14.59 -15.78 0.16
C ASP A 83 14.12 -17.21 0.39
N ARG A 84 12.84 -17.48 0.23
CA ARG A 84 12.26 -18.81 0.56
C ARG A 84 11.94 -19.68 -0.65
N ARG A 85 11.78 -19.18 -1.83
CA ARG A 85 11.55 -19.89 -3.12
C ARG A 85 10.75 -21.21 -3.01
N THR A 86 9.71 -21.21 -2.18
CA THR A 86 8.86 -22.35 -1.89
C THR A 86 7.40 -21.93 -1.87
N LYS A 87 6.49 -22.92 -1.97
CA LYS A 87 5.05 -22.65 -1.80
C LYS A 87 4.75 -22.01 -0.45
N ASP A 88 5.37 -22.48 0.61
CA ASP A 88 5.20 -21.91 1.95
C ASP A 88 5.67 -20.45 2.02
N GLY A 89 6.79 -20.14 1.35
CA GLY A 89 7.28 -18.77 1.24
C GLY A 89 6.33 -17.86 0.47
N PHE A 90 5.73 -18.38 -0.62
CA PHE A 90 4.73 -17.64 -1.37
C PHE A 90 3.43 -17.46 -0.55
N ALA A 91 2.99 -18.49 0.17
CA ALA A 91 1.85 -18.39 1.07
C ALA A 91 2.08 -17.35 2.17
N GLU A 92 3.30 -17.31 2.76
CA GLU A 92 3.66 -16.28 3.73
C GLU A 92 3.62 -14.87 3.13
N SER A 93 4.13 -14.68 1.91
CA SER A 93 4.06 -13.39 1.23
C SER A 93 2.62 -12.93 1.02
N MET A 94 1.69 -13.83 0.71
CA MET A 94 0.26 -13.53 0.60
C MET A 94 -0.37 -13.16 1.95
N LYS A 95 0.03 -13.82 3.04
CA LYS A 95 -0.41 -13.50 4.41
C LYS A 95 0.08 -12.10 4.83
N GLU A 96 1.32 -11.76 4.49
CA GLU A 96 1.86 -10.41 4.73
C GLU A 96 1.16 -9.34 3.89
N LEU A 97 0.85 -9.63 2.63
CA LEU A 97 0.06 -8.72 1.78
C LEU A 97 -1.34 -8.47 2.38
N PHE A 98 -1.99 -9.50 2.88
CA PHE A 98 -3.27 -9.36 3.56
C PHE A 98 -3.18 -8.48 4.82
N LYS A 99 -2.16 -8.66 5.66
CA LYS A 99 -1.94 -7.84 6.86
C LYS A 99 -1.73 -6.36 6.53
N GLU A 100 -0.98 -6.08 5.47
CA GLU A 100 -0.79 -4.71 4.99
C GLU A 100 -2.12 -4.09 4.52
N TYR A 101 -2.91 -4.83 3.78
CA TYR A 101 -4.24 -4.40 3.36
C TYR A 101 -5.18 -4.18 4.55
N ASP A 102 -5.21 -5.11 5.50
CA ASP A 102 -6.03 -4.99 6.71
C ASP A 102 -5.68 -3.76 7.55
N SER A 103 -4.39 -3.43 7.65
CA SER A 103 -3.91 -2.24 8.36
C SER A 103 -4.10 -0.93 7.59
N LYS A 104 -4.26 -0.99 6.27
CA LYS A 104 -4.33 0.17 5.35
C LYS A 104 -5.46 0.02 4.33
N PRO A 105 -6.73 0.15 4.76
CA PRO A 105 -7.89 -0.08 3.88
C PRO A 105 -7.88 0.75 2.59
N PHE A 106 -7.24 1.90 2.57
CA PHE A 106 -7.13 2.74 1.38
C PHE A 106 -6.28 2.13 0.24
N LEU A 107 -5.50 1.07 0.51
CA LEU A 107 -4.73 0.38 -0.53
C LEU A 107 -5.60 -0.53 -1.42
N TYR A 108 -6.70 -1.04 -0.91
CA TYR A 108 -7.57 -1.96 -1.64
C TYR A 108 -9.00 -1.45 -1.81
N ASN A 109 -9.50 -0.65 -0.89
CA ASN A 109 -10.88 -0.13 -0.94
C ASN A 109 -10.93 1.26 -1.59
N VAL A 110 -10.62 1.30 -2.88
CA VAL A 110 -10.56 2.54 -3.68
C VAL A 110 -11.92 3.22 -3.88
N ASN A 111 -13.02 2.53 -3.57
CA ASN A 111 -14.38 3.06 -3.73
C ASN A 111 -14.89 3.84 -2.51
N THR A 112 -14.10 3.95 -1.43
CA THR A 112 -14.52 4.74 -0.27
C THR A 112 -14.67 6.22 -0.64
N PRO A 113 -15.69 6.92 -0.06
CA PRO A 113 -15.87 8.35 -0.30
C PRO A 113 -14.64 9.20 0.08
N ASP A 114 -13.81 8.73 1.00
CA ASP A 114 -12.58 9.39 1.40
C ASP A 114 -11.50 9.27 0.30
N PHE A 115 -11.26 8.06 -0.20
CA PHE A 115 -10.31 7.82 -1.28
C PHE A 115 -10.76 8.49 -2.59
N GLN A 116 -12.04 8.43 -2.93
CA GLN A 116 -12.59 9.12 -4.11
C GLN A 116 -12.38 10.63 -4.03
N SER A 117 -12.50 11.22 -2.84
CA SER A 117 -12.22 12.65 -2.64
C SER A 117 -10.76 13.04 -2.83
N PHE A 118 -9.84 12.11 -2.66
CA PHE A 118 -8.43 12.28 -2.99
C PHE A 118 -8.22 12.16 -4.52
N ILE A 119 -8.66 11.06 -5.11
CA ILE A 119 -8.44 10.76 -6.54
C ILE A 119 -9.02 11.85 -7.45
N THR A 120 -10.21 12.35 -7.17
CA THR A 120 -10.86 13.38 -8.00
C THR A 120 -10.13 14.72 -8.05
N LYS A 121 -9.16 14.94 -7.18
CA LYS A 121 -8.34 16.16 -7.16
C LYS A 121 -6.98 15.99 -7.85
N LEU A 122 -6.63 14.77 -8.23
CA LEU A 122 -5.40 14.50 -8.95
C LEU A 122 -5.55 14.78 -10.45
N PRO A 123 -4.50 15.24 -11.13
CA PRO A 123 -4.45 15.26 -12.59
C PRO A 123 -4.64 13.86 -13.18
N GLU A 124 -5.29 13.76 -14.34
CA GLU A 124 -5.58 12.48 -15.00
C GLU A 124 -4.33 11.61 -15.22
N GLU A 125 -3.21 12.23 -15.56
CA GLU A 125 -1.92 11.54 -15.72
C GLU A 125 -1.40 10.94 -14.42
N THR A 126 -1.67 11.61 -13.29
CA THR A 126 -1.29 11.12 -11.96
C THR A 126 -2.20 9.97 -11.53
N ILE A 127 -3.50 10.05 -11.84
CA ILE A 127 -4.45 8.96 -11.57
C ILE A 127 -4.02 7.66 -12.24
N LYS A 128 -3.50 7.73 -13.47
CA LYS A 128 -2.97 6.55 -14.19
C LYS A 128 -1.80 5.89 -13.45
N LYS A 129 -0.98 6.69 -12.76
CA LYS A 129 0.15 6.18 -11.96
C LYS A 129 -0.28 5.59 -10.61
N VAL A 130 -1.38 6.07 -10.03
CA VAL A 130 -1.93 5.47 -8.79
C VAL A 130 -2.49 4.07 -9.02
N LYS A 131 -2.89 3.76 -10.27
CA LYS A 131 -3.41 2.44 -10.62
C LYS A 131 -2.28 1.40 -10.54
N PHE A 132 -2.28 0.67 -9.45
CA PHE A 132 -1.40 -0.46 -9.23
C PHE A 132 -1.73 -1.58 -10.23
N ASP A 133 -0.74 -2.00 -11.01
CA ASP A 133 -0.88 -3.18 -11.88
C ASP A 133 -0.71 -4.45 -11.05
N SER A 134 -1.81 -4.88 -10.44
CA SER A 134 -1.83 -6.05 -9.56
C SER A 134 -1.55 -7.37 -10.30
N PHE A 135 -1.80 -7.43 -11.61
CA PHE A 135 -1.46 -8.61 -12.41
C PHE A 135 0.04 -8.70 -12.66
N ASP A 136 0.68 -7.59 -13.03
CA ASP A 136 2.13 -7.56 -13.20
C ASP A 136 2.86 -7.80 -11.86
N PHE A 137 2.37 -7.24 -10.77
CA PHE A 137 2.86 -7.53 -9.42
C PHE A 137 2.80 -9.03 -9.09
N PHE A 138 1.68 -9.71 -9.38
CA PHE A 138 1.55 -11.15 -9.21
C PHE A 138 2.59 -11.91 -10.02
N ARG A 139 2.78 -11.57 -11.30
CA ARG A 139 3.78 -12.19 -12.17
C ARG A 139 5.19 -12.06 -11.61
N GLN A 140 5.53 -10.87 -11.16
CA GLN A 140 6.84 -10.60 -10.55
C GLN A 140 7.02 -11.38 -9.24
N ALA A 141 5.98 -11.50 -8.40
CA ALA A 141 6.01 -12.29 -7.17
C ALA A 141 6.24 -13.80 -7.46
N VAL A 142 5.53 -14.37 -8.44
CA VAL A 142 5.73 -15.76 -8.90
C VAL A 142 7.14 -15.97 -9.43
N HIS A 143 7.62 -15.05 -10.26
CA HIS A 143 8.99 -15.11 -10.79
C HIS A 143 10.04 -15.04 -9.67
N ALA A 144 9.85 -14.14 -8.71
CA ALA A 144 10.76 -14.01 -7.55
C ALA A 144 10.80 -15.29 -6.71
N ALA A 145 9.66 -15.98 -6.56
CA ALA A 145 9.56 -17.27 -5.87
C ALA A 145 10.14 -18.43 -6.69
N SER A 146 10.42 -18.25 -7.99
CA SER A 146 10.84 -19.30 -8.91
C SER A 146 9.89 -20.51 -8.93
N LEU A 147 8.59 -20.27 -8.80
CA LEU A 147 7.56 -21.31 -8.78
C LEU A 147 6.93 -21.50 -10.16
N GLU A 148 6.53 -22.73 -10.44
CA GLU A 148 5.80 -23.09 -11.66
C GLU A 148 4.31 -23.28 -11.37
N LEU A 149 3.47 -22.64 -12.19
CA LEU A 149 2.02 -22.77 -12.11
C LEU A 149 1.53 -24.11 -12.70
N LYS A 150 0.51 -24.71 -12.09
CA LYS A 150 -0.24 -25.85 -12.62
C LYS A 150 -1.38 -25.45 -13.58
N MET A 151 -1.63 -24.15 -13.71
CA MET A 151 -2.74 -23.60 -14.48
C MET A 151 -2.33 -22.32 -15.21
N GLU A 152 -3.23 -21.77 -16.03
CA GLU A 152 -3.02 -20.47 -16.66
C GLU A 152 -2.79 -19.37 -15.64
N GLU A 153 -1.86 -18.48 -15.96
CA GLU A 153 -1.44 -17.36 -15.10
C GLU A 153 -2.61 -16.43 -14.72
N SER A 154 -3.47 -16.13 -15.70
CA SER A 154 -4.69 -15.34 -15.48
C SER A 154 -5.66 -15.98 -14.50
N LYS A 155 -5.80 -17.32 -14.56
CA LYS A 155 -6.65 -18.09 -13.65
C LYS A 155 -6.06 -18.11 -12.23
N ALA A 156 -4.76 -18.35 -12.10
CA ALA A 156 -4.06 -18.34 -10.81
C ALA A 156 -4.19 -16.95 -10.14
N TYR A 157 -3.94 -15.88 -10.90
CA TYR A 157 -4.14 -14.52 -10.46
C TYR A 157 -5.58 -14.26 -10.00
N GLY A 158 -6.57 -14.68 -10.81
CA GLY A 158 -7.98 -14.50 -10.47
C GLY A 158 -8.38 -15.18 -9.16
N ILE A 159 -7.88 -16.40 -8.91
CA ILE A 159 -8.13 -17.13 -7.65
C ILE A 159 -7.54 -16.39 -6.46
N LEU A 160 -6.28 -15.98 -6.53
CA LEU A 160 -5.62 -15.28 -5.41
C LEU A 160 -6.18 -13.87 -5.20
N SER A 161 -6.57 -13.17 -6.26
CA SER A 161 -7.25 -11.87 -6.18
C SER A 161 -8.63 -12.00 -5.55
N ALA A 162 -9.40 -13.03 -5.89
CA ALA A 162 -10.69 -13.31 -5.25
C ALA A 162 -10.51 -13.61 -3.76
N LEU A 163 -9.48 -14.38 -3.41
CA LEU A 163 -9.13 -14.65 -2.02
C LEU A 163 -8.79 -13.36 -1.25
N LEU A 164 -7.92 -12.51 -1.78
CA LEU A 164 -7.60 -11.21 -1.15
C LEU A 164 -8.83 -10.31 -1.03
N SER A 165 -9.74 -10.35 -1.99
CA SER A 165 -10.99 -9.56 -1.98
C SER A 165 -11.93 -9.93 -0.84
N THR A 166 -11.77 -11.10 -0.22
CA THR A 166 -12.55 -11.53 0.95
C THR A 166 -12.32 -10.63 2.18
N ILE A 167 -11.25 -9.83 2.18
CA ILE A 167 -11.00 -8.81 3.22
C ILE A 167 -12.17 -7.83 3.38
N ASN A 168 -12.91 -7.55 2.31
CA ASN A 168 -14.09 -6.68 2.34
C ASN A 168 -15.26 -7.30 3.12
N ALA A 169 -15.27 -8.61 3.31
CA ALA A 169 -16.27 -9.35 4.08
C ALA A 169 -15.81 -9.71 5.51
N LYS A 170 -14.61 -9.26 5.89
CA LYS A 170 -13.98 -9.60 7.17
C LYS A 170 -14.91 -9.40 8.38
N GLU A 171 -15.55 -8.25 8.49
CA GLU A 171 -16.43 -7.94 9.63
C GLU A 171 -17.62 -8.87 9.71
N THR A 172 -18.17 -9.28 8.55
CA THR A 172 -19.29 -10.20 8.46
C THR A 172 -18.86 -11.63 8.81
N LEU A 173 -17.66 -12.04 8.40
CA LEU A 173 -17.14 -13.39 8.56
C LEU A 173 -16.50 -13.63 9.93
N SER A 174 -16.07 -12.59 10.62
CA SER A 174 -15.41 -12.67 11.95
C SER A 174 -16.34 -12.93 13.11
N VAL A 175 -17.61 -13.30 12.86
CA VAL A 175 -18.61 -13.51 13.92
C VAL A 175 -18.31 -14.74 14.80
N THR A 176 -17.65 -15.75 14.25
CA THR A 176 -17.43 -17.05 14.92
C THR A 176 -15.96 -17.42 15.11
N CYS A 177 -15.03 -16.80 14.36
CA CYS A 177 -13.60 -17.08 14.47
C CYS A 177 -12.79 -15.87 13.99
N ASP A 178 -11.49 -15.85 14.33
CA ASP A 178 -10.56 -14.89 13.75
C ASP A 178 -10.47 -15.12 12.25
N TYR A 179 -10.86 -14.08 11.48
CA TYR A 179 -10.86 -14.18 10.03
C TYR A 179 -9.47 -14.43 9.44
N PHE A 180 -8.42 -13.92 10.08
CA PHE A 180 -7.07 -14.14 9.60
C PHE A 180 -6.68 -15.62 9.62
N VAL A 181 -7.10 -16.36 10.63
CA VAL A 181 -6.89 -17.83 10.71
C VAL A 181 -7.60 -18.55 9.55
N VAL A 182 -8.81 -18.12 9.19
CA VAL A 182 -9.53 -18.66 8.01
C VAL A 182 -8.79 -18.32 6.71
N PHE A 183 -8.32 -17.08 6.59
CA PHE A 183 -7.56 -16.64 5.43
C PHE A 183 -6.26 -17.43 5.27
N GLU A 184 -5.50 -17.65 6.35
CA GLU A 184 -4.29 -18.47 6.34
C GLU A 184 -4.55 -19.87 5.81
N PHE A 185 -5.59 -20.54 6.32
CA PHE A 185 -5.98 -21.88 5.85
C PHE A 185 -6.31 -21.88 4.34
N MET A 186 -7.06 -20.89 3.86
CA MET A 186 -7.40 -20.77 2.45
C MET A 186 -6.16 -20.51 1.59
N VAL A 187 -5.25 -19.63 2.03
CA VAL A 187 -3.98 -19.35 1.32
C VAL A 187 -3.17 -20.62 1.17
N ASP A 188 -2.93 -21.34 2.28
CA ASP A 188 -2.09 -22.53 2.29
C ASP A 188 -2.68 -23.61 1.34
N SER A 189 -3.99 -23.81 1.39
CA SER A 189 -4.68 -24.77 0.51
C SER A 189 -4.59 -24.39 -0.97
N LEU A 190 -4.88 -23.11 -1.29
CA LEU A 190 -4.89 -22.65 -2.69
C LEU A 190 -3.48 -22.62 -3.28
N VAL A 191 -2.48 -22.18 -2.52
CA VAL A 191 -1.08 -22.16 -2.98
C VAL A 191 -0.59 -23.58 -3.27
N ALA A 192 -0.93 -24.58 -2.44
CA ALA A 192 -0.60 -25.98 -2.69
C ALA A 192 -1.20 -26.50 -4.00
N ASP A 193 -2.40 -26.04 -4.38
CA ASP A 193 -3.10 -26.46 -5.60
C ASP A 193 -2.67 -25.66 -6.84
N ILE A 194 -2.32 -24.40 -6.72
CA ILE A 194 -1.94 -23.51 -7.84
C ILE A 194 -0.54 -23.83 -8.37
N PHE A 195 0.40 -24.18 -7.50
CA PHE A 195 1.80 -24.41 -7.87
C PHE A 195 2.17 -25.90 -7.90
N LYS A 196 3.15 -26.26 -8.78
CA LYS A 196 3.71 -27.62 -8.86
C LYS A 196 4.49 -28.01 -7.61
#